data_38a86f4f3ee78f461419fd3e2d1ea97f
#
_entry.id   38a86f4f3ee78f461419fd3e2d1ea97f
#
_cell.length_a   1.000
_cell.length_b   1.000
_cell.length_c   1.000
_cell.angle_alpha   90.00
_cell.angle_beta   90.00
_cell.angle_gamma   90.00
#
_symmetry.space_group_name_H-M   'P 1'
#
loop_
_entity.id
_entity.type
_entity.pdbx_description
1 polymer ?
#
loop_
_entity_poly.entity_id
_entity_poly.type
_entity_poly.pdbx_seq_one_letter_code
_entity_poly.pdbx_strand_id
1 'polypeptide(L)'
;RGLRIELGEIEEVINSYEGIITSITLPVDNKFLCCYFMADRQINTEELSAYASESLAHYMVPEVFVQLEKMPVTQNGKIDKKALPKPAAQPKNLKEPQTPMQKKIFEIVADVVENDFFGTDTSFYRAGLSSISAMKLCILISEEFGVTVKTSDIHENNTVEKLEKYVMLAPKIRTYEKREVYPLTGSQKGIFAECMKNPESTVYNIPFLFELESSVDVQKLSDAISQMIAAHPYLLTKVYLSDSGEMVQKPCEEAFVPEVVQTTNEQFEKMKDELVRPFKLEKGRLFRAGIYVTEDRKYLFTDFHHILADGNSYDIIFEDIDRAYLGEKLEKESYTGFDAALDEEQQMKEGKYKKAEKYYDSIFEGIETESLPLPDCSGKTPERGYLSM
;
A
#
# COMPACT_ATOMS: atom_id res chain seq x y z
N ARG A 1 5.40 -15.36 6.19
CA ARG A 1 4.06 -14.78 5.98
C ARG A 1 3.53 -13.99 7.20
N GLY A 2 4.33 -13.72 8.22
CA GLY A 2 3.98 -12.89 9.39
C GLY A 2 2.90 -13.44 10.33
N LEU A 3 2.23 -14.52 10.00
CA LEU A 3 1.26 -15.18 10.86
C LEU A 3 1.96 -16.29 11.66
N ARG A 4 1.85 -16.22 12.98
CA ARG A 4 2.29 -17.30 13.86
C ARG A 4 1.20 -18.35 13.91
N ILE A 5 1.46 -19.51 13.31
CA ILE A 5 0.55 -20.67 13.34
C ILE A 5 1.00 -21.62 14.44
N GLU A 6 0.12 -21.90 15.39
CA GLU A 6 0.34 -22.90 16.42
C GLU A 6 -0.12 -24.27 15.89
N LEU A 7 0.83 -25.05 15.39
CA LEU A 7 0.53 -26.36 14.79
C LEU A 7 -0.19 -27.30 15.75
N GLY A 8 0.06 -27.16 17.07
CA GLY A 8 -0.62 -27.92 18.10
C GLY A 8 -2.13 -27.68 18.17
N GLU A 9 -2.60 -26.46 17.91
CA GLU A 9 -4.03 -26.15 17.84
C GLU A 9 -4.70 -26.87 16.68
N ILE A 10 -4.03 -26.95 15.53
CA ILE A 10 -4.52 -27.72 14.38
C ILE A 10 -4.62 -29.20 14.74
N GLU A 11 -3.57 -29.75 15.36
CA GLU A 11 -3.51 -31.15 15.77
C GLU A 11 -4.60 -31.49 16.80
N GLU A 12 -4.88 -30.59 17.74
CA GLU A 12 -5.95 -30.73 18.71
C GLU A 12 -7.34 -30.86 18.05
N VAL A 13 -7.63 -29.93 17.10
CA VAL A 13 -8.89 -29.96 16.35
C VAL A 13 -9.00 -31.24 15.51
N ILE A 14 -7.96 -31.64 14.80
CA ILE A 14 -7.95 -32.83 13.97
C ILE A 14 -8.14 -34.09 14.85
N ASN A 15 -7.44 -34.17 15.99
CA ASN A 15 -7.54 -35.29 16.90
C ASN A 15 -8.91 -35.41 17.57
N SER A 16 -9.72 -34.36 17.60
CA SER A 16 -11.08 -34.39 18.12
C SER A 16 -12.12 -34.96 17.13
N TYR A 17 -11.73 -35.16 15.85
CA TYR A 17 -12.59 -35.76 14.86
C TYR A 17 -12.77 -37.28 15.12
N GLU A 18 -14.02 -37.76 15.07
CA GLU A 18 -14.34 -39.13 15.37
C GLU A 18 -13.59 -40.14 14.48
N GLY A 19 -12.88 -41.04 15.10
CA GLY A 19 -12.08 -42.08 14.44
C GLY A 19 -10.61 -41.74 14.26
N ILE A 20 -10.19 -40.49 14.50
CA ILE A 20 -8.77 -40.10 14.49
C ILE A 20 -8.10 -40.64 15.79
N ILE A 21 -6.96 -41.30 15.63
CA ILE A 21 -6.15 -41.80 16.74
C ILE A 21 -5.07 -40.80 17.13
N THR A 22 -4.40 -40.24 16.15
CA THR A 22 -3.35 -39.22 16.33
C THR A 22 -3.06 -38.50 15.02
N SER A 23 -2.63 -37.27 15.11
CA SER A 23 -2.22 -36.46 13.94
C SER A 23 -0.96 -35.67 14.22
N ILE A 24 -0.27 -35.26 13.17
CA ILE A 24 0.81 -34.29 13.17
C ILE A 24 0.69 -33.39 11.93
N THR A 25 0.80 -32.10 12.13
CA THR A 25 0.75 -31.12 11.06
C THR A 25 2.14 -30.51 10.83
N LEU A 26 2.56 -30.45 9.60
CA LEU A 26 3.87 -29.89 9.20
C LEU A 26 3.73 -28.94 8.03
N PRO A 27 4.50 -27.84 8.02
CA PRO A 27 4.64 -27.03 6.82
C PRO A 27 5.51 -27.77 5.79
N VAL A 28 5.06 -27.80 4.54
CA VAL A 28 5.79 -28.38 3.41
C VAL A 28 6.30 -27.25 2.55
N ASP A 29 7.64 -27.18 2.39
CA ASP A 29 8.37 -26.18 1.58
C ASP A 29 7.96 -24.72 1.87
N ASN A 30 7.44 -24.43 3.06
CA ASN A 30 6.83 -23.14 3.46
C ASN A 30 5.65 -22.69 2.58
N LYS A 31 5.09 -23.58 1.76
CA LYS A 31 4.02 -23.28 0.81
C LYS A 31 2.64 -23.66 1.35
N PHE A 32 2.50 -24.82 1.98
CA PHE A 32 1.22 -25.33 2.50
C PHE A 32 1.40 -26.17 3.76
N LEU A 33 0.29 -26.42 4.47
CA LEU A 33 0.24 -27.32 5.63
C LEU A 33 -0.20 -28.73 5.18
N CYS A 34 0.55 -29.74 5.63
CA CYS A 34 0.18 -31.14 5.45
C CYS A 34 -0.08 -31.78 6.82
N CYS A 35 -1.27 -32.35 7.01
CA CYS A 35 -1.62 -33.11 8.18
C CYS A 35 -1.51 -34.61 7.89
N TYR A 36 -0.63 -35.31 8.63
CA TYR A 36 -0.54 -36.74 8.64
C TYR A 36 -1.33 -37.27 9.83
N PHE A 37 -2.17 -38.26 9.62
CA PHE A 37 -2.99 -38.80 10.70
C PHE A 37 -3.15 -40.30 10.63
N MET A 38 -3.40 -40.93 11.78
CA MET A 38 -3.85 -42.30 11.90
C MET A 38 -5.29 -42.33 12.37
N ALA A 39 -6.05 -43.26 11.85
CA ALA A 39 -7.44 -43.45 12.22
C ALA A 39 -7.79 -44.94 12.36
N ASP A 40 -8.88 -45.23 13.05
CA ASP A 40 -9.41 -46.59 13.24
C ASP A 40 -10.17 -47.09 11.99
N ARG A 41 -10.49 -46.20 11.06
CA ARG A 41 -11.16 -46.44 9.79
C ARG A 41 -10.63 -45.52 8.68
N GLN A 42 -11.02 -45.79 7.44
CA GLN A 42 -10.76 -44.87 6.34
C GLN A 42 -11.58 -43.59 6.56
N ILE A 43 -10.90 -42.44 6.58
CA ILE A 43 -11.52 -41.14 6.77
C ILE A 43 -11.64 -40.43 5.42
N ASN A 44 -12.80 -39.80 5.19
CA ASN A 44 -12.99 -38.89 4.07
C ASN A 44 -12.26 -37.56 4.36
N THR A 45 -11.22 -37.27 3.61
CA THR A 45 -10.40 -36.08 3.84
C THR A 45 -11.14 -34.76 3.54
N GLU A 46 -12.18 -34.78 2.69
CA GLU A 46 -13.02 -33.59 2.43
C GLU A 46 -13.89 -33.26 3.65
N GLU A 47 -14.47 -34.28 4.28
CA GLU A 47 -15.24 -34.11 5.51
C GLU A 47 -14.36 -33.68 6.69
N LEU A 48 -13.16 -34.22 6.78
CA LEU A 48 -12.18 -33.82 7.80
C LEU A 48 -11.74 -32.37 7.62
N SER A 49 -11.52 -31.93 6.37
CA SER A 49 -11.20 -30.54 6.03
C SER A 49 -12.37 -29.60 6.37
N ALA A 50 -13.60 -30.00 6.07
CA ALA A 50 -14.79 -29.23 6.43
C ALA A 50 -14.93 -29.05 7.94
N TYR A 51 -14.76 -30.14 8.70
CA TYR A 51 -14.78 -30.14 10.16
C TYR A 51 -13.70 -29.20 10.74
N ALA A 52 -12.48 -29.30 10.24
CA ALA A 52 -11.39 -28.41 10.65
C ALA A 52 -11.72 -26.94 10.37
N SER A 53 -12.39 -26.65 9.27
CA SER A 53 -12.77 -25.28 8.85
C SER A 53 -13.85 -24.66 9.75
N GLU A 54 -14.60 -25.45 10.53
CA GLU A 54 -15.60 -24.94 11.49
C GLU A 54 -14.95 -24.33 12.74
N SER A 55 -13.75 -24.83 13.12
CA SER A 55 -13.08 -24.45 14.36
C SER A 55 -11.79 -23.67 14.16
N LEU A 56 -11.09 -23.87 13.03
CA LEU A 56 -9.82 -23.22 12.74
C LEU A 56 -10.01 -22.01 11.82
N ALA A 57 -9.15 -21.02 12.01
CA ALA A 57 -9.02 -19.97 11.03
C ALA A 57 -8.64 -20.56 9.65
N HIS A 58 -9.16 -19.99 8.58
CA HIS A 58 -9.00 -20.54 7.23
C HIS A 58 -7.54 -20.80 6.81
N TYR A 59 -6.59 -20.00 7.31
CA TYR A 59 -5.15 -20.16 7.03
C TYR A 59 -4.47 -21.25 7.88
N MET A 60 -5.18 -21.83 8.84
CA MET A 60 -4.72 -22.93 9.70
C MET A 60 -5.22 -24.30 9.22
N VAL A 61 -6.20 -24.35 8.34
CA VAL A 61 -6.73 -25.60 7.80
C VAL A 61 -5.70 -26.24 6.87
N PRO A 62 -5.25 -27.50 7.13
CA PRO A 62 -4.31 -28.17 6.25
C PRO A 62 -4.87 -28.34 4.83
N GLU A 63 -4.03 -28.08 3.82
CA GLU A 63 -4.40 -28.26 2.41
C GLU A 63 -4.29 -29.73 1.99
N VAL A 64 -3.44 -30.49 2.67
CA VAL A 64 -3.21 -31.91 2.36
C VAL A 64 -3.39 -32.74 3.62
N PHE A 65 -4.18 -33.80 3.51
CA PHE A 65 -4.38 -34.80 4.55
C PHE A 65 -3.85 -36.14 4.06
N VAL A 66 -2.98 -36.76 4.84
CA VAL A 66 -2.38 -38.08 4.53
C VAL A 66 -2.69 -39.05 5.64
N GLN A 67 -3.57 -40.03 5.36
CA GLN A 67 -3.84 -41.12 6.30
C GLN A 67 -2.71 -42.14 6.23
N LEU A 68 -2.17 -42.48 7.40
CA LEU A 68 -1.10 -43.46 7.56
C LEU A 68 -1.63 -44.70 8.30
N GLU A 69 -1.18 -45.87 7.88
CA GLU A 69 -1.44 -47.12 8.62
C GLU A 69 -0.67 -47.14 9.95
N LYS A 70 0.53 -46.56 9.97
CA LYS A 70 1.40 -46.47 11.14
C LYS A 70 2.18 -45.17 11.15
N MET A 71 2.15 -44.48 12.31
CA MET A 71 2.95 -43.26 12.50
C MET A 71 4.42 -43.69 12.73
N PRO A 72 5.37 -43.17 11.92
CA PRO A 72 6.79 -43.45 12.13
C PRO A 72 7.26 -42.82 13.44
N VAL A 73 8.00 -43.58 14.24
CA VAL A 73 8.52 -43.14 15.54
C VAL A 73 10.03 -43.36 15.61
N THR A 74 10.73 -42.49 16.27
CA THR A 74 12.16 -42.62 16.59
C THR A 74 12.37 -43.66 17.67
N GLN A 75 13.63 -44.08 17.93
CA GLN A 75 13.97 -45.00 19.02
C GLN A 75 13.51 -44.51 20.40
N ASN A 76 13.31 -43.22 20.57
CA ASN A 76 12.84 -42.58 21.80
C ASN A 76 11.31 -42.42 21.86
N GLY A 77 10.55 -43.01 20.96
CA GLY A 77 9.08 -42.99 20.94
C GLY A 77 8.46 -41.68 20.43
N LYS A 78 9.25 -40.71 19.94
CA LYS A 78 8.73 -39.49 19.33
C LYS A 78 8.48 -39.69 17.83
N ILE A 79 7.49 -38.98 17.25
CA ILE A 79 7.20 -39.05 15.82
C ILE A 79 8.46 -38.67 15.02
N ASP A 80 8.86 -39.55 14.10
CA ASP A 80 9.97 -39.31 13.18
C ASP A 80 9.50 -38.53 11.96
N LYS A 81 9.60 -37.20 12.03
CA LYS A 81 9.20 -36.28 10.97
C LYS A 81 9.95 -36.52 9.65
N LYS A 82 11.16 -37.10 9.70
CA LYS A 82 11.97 -37.36 8.49
C LYS A 82 11.54 -38.65 7.78
N ALA A 83 10.92 -39.56 8.52
CA ALA A 83 10.44 -40.82 7.96
C ALA A 83 8.99 -40.71 7.47
N LEU A 84 8.33 -39.56 7.62
CA LEU A 84 7.02 -39.32 7.03
C LEU A 84 7.12 -39.34 5.50
N PRO A 85 6.18 -39.99 4.80
CA PRO A 85 6.19 -39.99 3.34
C PRO A 85 6.06 -38.54 2.84
N LYS A 86 6.81 -38.19 1.79
CA LYS A 86 6.53 -36.96 1.08
C LYS A 86 5.06 -37.00 0.65
N PRO A 87 4.27 -35.93 0.87
CA PRO A 87 2.89 -35.96 0.43
C PRO A 87 2.88 -36.32 -1.06
N ALA A 88 2.40 -37.52 -1.39
CA ALA A 88 2.35 -38.03 -2.75
C ALA A 88 1.30 -37.31 -3.61
N ALA A 89 0.59 -36.42 -3.02
CA ALA A 89 -0.43 -35.63 -3.63
C ALA A 89 -0.01 -34.15 -3.61
N GLN A 90 0.39 -33.61 -4.76
CA GLN A 90 -0.28 -32.36 -5.15
C GLN A 90 -1.78 -32.55 -4.85
N PRO A 91 -2.49 -31.62 -4.20
CA PRO A 91 -3.93 -31.78 -3.98
C PRO A 91 -4.52 -32.19 -5.33
N LYS A 92 -5.11 -33.39 -5.36
CA LYS A 92 -5.79 -33.88 -6.54
C LYS A 92 -6.85 -32.83 -6.85
N ASN A 93 -6.72 -32.16 -8.00
CA ASN A 93 -7.65 -31.20 -8.57
C ASN A 93 -7.50 -29.73 -8.19
N LEU A 94 -6.29 -29.19 -8.12
CA LEU A 94 -6.18 -27.74 -8.32
C LEU A 94 -6.67 -27.39 -9.72
N LYS A 95 -7.71 -26.58 -9.78
CA LYS A 95 -8.28 -26.16 -11.07
C LYS A 95 -7.34 -25.16 -11.72
N GLU A 96 -6.79 -25.54 -12.88
CA GLU A 96 -5.85 -24.72 -13.61
C GLU A 96 -6.53 -23.55 -14.34
N PRO A 97 -5.83 -22.42 -14.54
CA PRO A 97 -6.34 -21.31 -15.35
C PRO A 97 -6.61 -21.73 -16.80
N GLN A 98 -7.84 -21.51 -17.28
CA GLN A 98 -8.28 -21.92 -18.60
C GLN A 98 -8.20 -20.80 -19.63
N THR A 99 -8.36 -19.54 -19.22
CA THR A 99 -8.32 -18.39 -20.11
C THR A 99 -7.01 -17.62 -19.98
N PRO A 100 -6.61 -16.84 -20.99
CA PRO A 100 -5.44 -15.94 -20.87
C PRO A 100 -5.59 -14.95 -19.70
N MET A 101 -6.80 -14.46 -19.44
CA MET A 101 -7.07 -13.55 -18.33
C MET A 101 -6.93 -14.25 -16.98
N GLN A 102 -7.44 -15.49 -16.84
CA GLN A 102 -7.24 -16.30 -15.63
C GLN A 102 -5.76 -16.56 -15.35
N LYS A 103 -4.98 -16.87 -16.40
CA LYS A 103 -3.53 -17.07 -16.27
C LYS A 103 -2.84 -15.83 -15.72
N LYS A 104 -3.18 -14.66 -16.27
CA LYS A 104 -2.59 -13.40 -15.84
C LYS A 104 -3.00 -13.01 -14.43
N ILE A 105 -4.28 -13.16 -14.08
CA ILE A 105 -4.77 -12.95 -12.70
C ILE A 105 -4.07 -13.91 -11.74
N PHE A 106 -3.94 -15.19 -12.12
CA PHE A 106 -3.26 -16.19 -11.30
C PHE A 106 -1.80 -15.83 -11.03
N GLU A 107 -1.05 -15.42 -12.07
CA GLU A 107 0.34 -14.98 -11.96
C GLU A 107 0.46 -13.79 -10.98
N ILE A 108 -0.37 -12.76 -11.15
CA ILE A 108 -0.36 -11.58 -10.27
C ILE A 108 -0.68 -11.97 -8.83
N VAL A 109 -1.69 -12.82 -8.61
CA VAL A 109 -2.03 -13.28 -7.27
C VAL A 109 -0.90 -14.10 -6.67
N ALA A 110 -0.30 -15.04 -7.45
CA ALA A 110 0.80 -15.88 -6.98
C ALA A 110 2.01 -15.04 -6.53
N ASP A 111 2.35 -14.02 -7.28
CA ASP A 111 3.42 -13.08 -6.92
C ASP A 111 3.10 -12.28 -5.64
N VAL A 112 1.86 -11.80 -5.51
CA VAL A 112 1.44 -11.00 -4.35
C VAL A 112 1.39 -11.82 -3.06
N VAL A 113 0.95 -13.09 -3.14
CA VAL A 113 0.86 -13.99 -1.99
C VAL A 113 2.13 -14.84 -1.79
N GLU A 114 3.11 -14.74 -2.70
CA GLU A 114 4.35 -15.55 -2.71
C GLU A 114 4.07 -17.05 -2.68
N ASN A 115 3.01 -17.47 -3.37
CA ASN A 115 2.53 -18.84 -3.38
C ASN A 115 1.85 -19.15 -4.70
N ASP A 116 2.34 -20.15 -5.43
CA ASP A 116 1.81 -20.66 -6.69
C ASP A 116 0.95 -21.94 -6.53
N PHE A 117 0.72 -22.35 -5.27
CA PHE A 117 0.06 -23.60 -4.93
C PHE A 117 -1.40 -23.36 -4.53
N PHE A 118 -2.24 -22.98 -5.48
CA PHE A 118 -3.69 -22.82 -5.33
C PHE A 118 -4.40 -22.99 -6.67
N GLY A 119 -5.70 -23.31 -6.64
CA GLY A 119 -6.54 -23.42 -7.84
C GLY A 119 -7.27 -22.12 -8.18
N THR A 120 -7.84 -22.04 -9.39
CA THR A 120 -8.62 -20.87 -9.83
C THR A 120 -9.89 -20.62 -9.03
N ASP A 121 -10.36 -21.63 -8.29
CA ASP A 121 -11.51 -21.61 -7.38
C ASP A 121 -11.11 -21.46 -5.90
N THR A 122 -9.80 -21.47 -5.62
CA THR A 122 -9.28 -21.30 -4.26
C THR A 122 -9.41 -19.84 -3.84
N SER A 123 -9.89 -19.59 -2.62
CA SER A 123 -9.92 -18.25 -2.04
C SER A 123 -8.50 -17.69 -1.88
N PHE A 124 -8.28 -16.45 -2.31
CA PHE A 124 -7.00 -15.75 -2.18
C PHE A 124 -6.52 -15.68 -0.72
N TYR A 125 -7.45 -15.56 0.23
CA TYR A 125 -7.11 -15.56 1.66
C TYR A 125 -6.55 -16.91 2.11
N ARG A 126 -7.06 -18.02 1.56
CA ARG A 126 -6.47 -19.36 1.78
C ARG A 126 -5.09 -19.49 1.12
N ALA A 127 -4.89 -18.86 -0.04
CA ALA A 127 -3.60 -18.82 -0.70
C ALA A 127 -2.57 -17.94 0.02
N GLY A 128 -2.99 -17.08 0.98
CA GLY A 128 -2.10 -16.27 1.80
C GLY A 128 -2.30 -14.75 1.67
N LEU A 129 -3.36 -14.30 1.00
CA LEU A 129 -3.66 -12.87 0.87
C LEU A 129 -3.97 -12.26 2.25
N SER A 130 -3.27 -11.18 2.60
CA SER A 130 -3.55 -10.34 3.77
C SER A 130 -4.27 -9.06 3.36
N SER A 131 -4.78 -8.30 4.34
CA SER A 131 -5.41 -7.00 4.06
C SER A 131 -4.45 -6.01 3.38
N ILE A 132 -3.15 -6.05 3.73
CA ILE A 132 -2.13 -5.18 3.13
C ILE A 132 -1.84 -5.64 1.69
N SER A 133 -1.61 -6.93 1.48
CA SER A 133 -1.35 -7.46 0.14
C SER A 133 -2.57 -7.38 -0.78
N ALA A 134 -3.80 -7.30 -0.24
CA ALA A 134 -5.00 -7.05 -1.03
C ALA A 134 -4.99 -5.65 -1.67
N MET A 135 -4.45 -4.63 -1.01
CA MET A 135 -4.27 -3.30 -1.62
C MET A 135 -3.30 -3.35 -2.80
N LYS A 136 -2.16 -4.05 -2.64
CA LYS A 136 -1.20 -4.27 -3.72
C LYS A 136 -1.86 -5.02 -4.89
N LEU A 137 -2.65 -6.05 -4.60
CA LEU A 137 -3.39 -6.80 -5.62
C LEU A 137 -4.37 -5.90 -6.40
N CYS A 138 -5.10 -5.01 -5.72
CA CYS A 138 -5.99 -4.05 -6.38
C CYS A 138 -5.24 -3.19 -7.41
N ILE A 139 -4.08 -2.65 -7.04
CA ILE A 139 -3.26 -1.81 -7.91
C ILE A 139 -2.83 -2.61 -9.15
N LEU A 140 -2.21 -3.77 -8.95
CA LEU A 140 -1.68 -4.59 -10.04
C LEU A 140 -2.78 -5.07 -11.01
N ILE A 141 -3.95 -5.48 -10.49
CA ILE A 141 -5.10 -5.87 -11.34
C ILE A 141 -5.66 -4.65 -12.08
N SER A 142 -5.74 -3.50 -11.41
CA SER A 142 -6.23 -2.26 -12.03
C SER A 142 -5.33 -1.81 -13.19
N GLU A 143 -4.02 -1.85 -13.01
CA GLU A 143 -3.03 -1.49 -14.02
C GLU A 143 -3.02 -2.48 -15.19
N GLU A 144 -2.98 -3.77 -14.91
CA GLU A 144 -2.91 -4.81 -15.95
C GLU A 144 -4.13 -4.81 -16.88
N PHE A 145 -5.34 -4.61 -16.32
CA PHE A 145 -6.57 -4.71 -17.09
C PHE A 145 -7.23 -3.36 -17.40
N GLY A 146 -6.64 -2.25 -16.95
CA GLY A 146 -7.16 -0.90 -17.18
C GLY A 146 -8.55 -0.68 -16.54
N VAL A 147 -8.80 -1.27 -15.37
CA VAL A 147 -10.07 -1.21 -14.65
C VAL A 147 -9.88 -0.70 -13.22
N THR A 148 -10.94 -0.15 -12.65
CA THR A 148 -10.93 0.27 -11.23
C THR A 148 -11.32 -0.90 -10.34
N VAL A 149 -10.39 -1.35 -9.48
CA VAL A 149 -10.62 -2.42 -8.50
C VAL A 149 -10.36 -1.89 -7.09
N LYS A 150 -11.27 -2.15 -6.17
CA LYS A 150 -11.15 -1.78 -4.75
C LYS A 150 -10.91 -3.03 -3.90
N THR A 151 -10.45 -2.83 -2.67
CA THR A 151 -10.26 -3.93 -1.71
C THR A 151 -11.56 -4.68 -1.40
N SER A 152 -12.72 -3.98 -1.37
CA SER A 152 -14.04 -4.61 -1.26
C SER A 152 -14.32 -5.57 -2.41
N ASP A 153 -13.93 -5.20 -3.63
CA ASP A 153 -14.18 -6.00 -4.83
C ASP A 153 -13.34 -7.28 -4.82
N ILE A 154 -12.08 -7.19 -4.34
CA ILE A 154 -11.22 -8.37 -4.11
C ILE A 154 -11.81 -9.28 -3.02
N HIS A 155 -12.39 -8.69 -1.96
CA HIS A 155 -13.00 -9.47 -0.89
C HIS A 155 -14.22 -10.26 -1.39
N GLU A 156 -15.08 -9.64 -2.18
CA GLU A 156 -16.28 -10.27 -2.77
C GLU A 156 -15.91 -11.28 -3.88
N ASN A 157 -14.87 -10.96 -4.66
CA ASN A 157 -14.43 -11.76 -5.81
C ASN A 157 -13.07 -12.43 -5.53
N ASN A 158 -12.97 -13.12 -4.41
CA ASN A 158 -11.73 -13.63 -3.82
C ASN A 158 -11.20 -14.93 -4.43
N THR A 159 -11.53 -15.25 -5.68
CA THR A 159 -10.95 -16.36 -6.45
C THR A 159 -10.64 -15.87 -7.87
N VAL A 160 -9.72 -16.55 -8.57
CA VAL A 160 -9.36 -16.20 -9.96
C VAL A 160 -10.59 -16.15 -10.87
N GLU A 161 -11.48 -17.15 -10.76
CA GLU A 161 -12.69 -17.24 -11.58
C GLU A 161 -13.70 -16.11 -11.30
N LYS A 162 -13.86 -15.73 -10.05
CA LYS A 162 -14.76 -14.62 -9.67
C LYS A 162 -14.16 -13.29 -10.08
N LEU A 163 -12.86 -13.11 -9.84
CA LEU A 163 -12.16 -11.88 -10.18
C LEU A 163 -12.10 -11.65 -11.69
N GLU A 164 -11.92 -12.70 -12.51
CA GLU A 164 -12.04 -12.61 -13.96
C GLU A 164 -13.39 -12.04 -14.38
N LYS A 165 -14.48 -12.62 -13.85
CA LYS A 165 -15.84 -12.14 -14.18
C LYS A 165 -16.07 -10.69 -13.76
N TYR A 166 -15.53 -10.32 -12.59
CA TYR A 166 -15.61 -8.94 -12.11
C TYR A 166 -14.84 -8.00 -13.04
N VAL A 167 -13.57 -8.32 -13.36
CA VAL A 167 -12.69 -7.51 -14.21
C VAL A 167 -13.30 -7.28 -15.59
N MET A 168 -13.99 -8.28 -16.17
CA MET A 168 -14.69 -8.14 -17.45
C MET A 168 -15.80 -7.08 -17.42
N LEU A 169 -16.41 -6.86 -16.27
CA LEU A 169 -17.55 -5.95 -16.08
C LEU A 169 -17.16 -4.68 -15.31
N ALA A 170 -15.96 -4.64 -14.74
CA ALA A 170 -15.49 -3.54 -13.92
C ALA A 170 -15.39 -2.23 -14.71
N PRO A 171 -15.62 -1.09 -14.05
CA PRO A 171 -15.44 0.21 -14.67
C PRO A 171 -14.01 0.37 -15.16
N LYS A 172 -13.83 0.76 -16.42
CA LYS A 172 -12.50 1.08 -16.95
C LYS A 172 -11.93 2.30 -16.23
N ILE A 173 -10.63 2.31 -16.05
CA ILE A 173 -9.93 3.50 -15.57
C ILE A 173 -10.23 4.62 -16.55
N ARG A 174 -10.72 5.73 -16.02
CA ARG A 174 -11.01 6.90 -16.83
C ARG A 174 -9.71 7.57 -17.22
N THR A 175 -9.57 7.84 -18.49
CA THR A 175 -8.50 8.67 -19.01
C THR A 175 -9.08 10.04 -19.34
N TYR A 176 -8.38 11.08 -18.98
CA TYR A 176 -8.82 12.45 -19.22
C TYR A 176 -7.90 13.12 -20.24
N GLU A 177 -8.50 13.97 -21.08
CA GLU A 177 -7.70 14.83 -21.95
C GLU A 177 -6.84 15.79 -21.10
N LYS A 178 -5.57 15.92 -21.45
CA LYS A 178 -4.68 16.84 -20.79
C LYS A 178 -5.19 18.27 -20.95
N ARG A 179 -5.16 19.03 -19.87
CA ARG A 179 -5.56 20.43 -19.82
C ARG A 179 -4.34 21.27 -19.43
N GLU A 180 -4.38 22.53 -19.78
CA GLU A 180 -3.41 23.51 -19.32
C GLU A 180 -3.62 23.86 -17.84
N VAL A 181 -4.89 23.86 -17.42
CA VAL A 181 -5.33 24.18 -16.05
C VAL A 181 -6.32 23.13 -15.56
N TYR A 182 -6.19 22.72 -14.33
CA TYR A 182 -6.98 21.66 -13.69
C TYR A 182 -7.70 22.19 -12.44
N PRO A 183 -8.85 21.65 -12.06
CA PRO A 183 -9.49 21.97 -10.79
C PRO A 183 -8.64 21.46 -9.62
N LEU A 184 -8.92 21.95 -8.42
CA LEU A 184 -8.48 21.32 -7.18
C LEU A 184 -9.49 20.30 -6.69
N THR A 185 -9.03 19.23 -6.05
CA THR A 185 -9.90 18.34 -5.27
C THR A 185 -10.48 19.07 -4.06
N GLY A 186 -11.53 18.53 -3.44
CA GLY A 186 -12.13 19.09 -2.23
C GLY A 186 -11.12 19.27 -1.09
N SER A 187 -10.26 18.26 -0.87
CA SER A 187 -9.19 18.33 0.14
C SER A 187 -8.18 19.43 -0.17
N GLN A 188 -7.75 19.54 -1.41
CA GLN A 188 -6.82 20.58 -1.83
C GLN A 188 -7.40 21.99 -1.67
N LYS A 189 -8.70 22.18 -1.96
CA LYS A 189 -9.39 23.47 -1.75
C LYS A 189 -9.38 23.88 -0.28
N GLY A 190 -9.57 22.92 0.64
CA GLY A 190 -9.49 23.18 2.08
C GLY A 190 -8.10 23.64 2.51
N ILE A 191 -7.05 22.92 2.08
CA ILE A 191 -5.65 23.29 2.38
C ILE A 191 -5.30 24.65 1.76
N PHE A 192 -5.67 24.88 0.49
CA PHE A 192 -5.41 26.15 -0.18
C PHE A 192 -6.06 27.33 0.57
N ALA A 193 -7.34 27.19 0.95
CA ALA A 193 -8.05 28.23 1.68
C ALA A 193 -7.39 28.56 3.03
N GLU A 194 -6.87 27.55 3.73
CA GLU A 194 -6.16 27.77 5.00
C GLU A 194 -4.79 28.44 4.78
N CYS A 195 -4.05 28.04 3.75
CA CYS A 195 -2.78 28.69 3.39
C CYS A 195 -2.98 30.15 2.99
N MET A 196 -4.09 30.50 2.33
CA MET A 196 -4.39 31.89 1.97
C MET A 196 -4.69 32.77 3.17
N LYS A 197 -5.23 32.22 4.28
CA LYS A 197 -5.41 32.95 5.55
C LYS A 197 -4.08 33.27 6.23
N ASN A 198 -3.13 32.30 6.17
CA ASN A 198 -1.83 32.41 6.83
C ASN A 198 -0.68 32.09 5.85
N PRO A 199 -0.33 32.98 4.92
CA PRO A 199 0.66 32.70 3.85
C PRO A 199 2.09 32.43 4.35
N GLU A 200 2.40 32.86 5.58
CA GLU A 200 3.70 32.64 6.22
C GLU A 200 3.73 31.39 7.12
N SER A 201 2.64 30.63 7.17
CA SER A 201 2.56 29.38 7.95
C SER A 201 3.32 28.24 7.25
N THR A 202 4.00 27.44 8.05
CA THR A 202 4.66 26.19 7.60
C THR A 202 3.93 24.94 8.09
N VAL A 203 2.67 25.06 8.53
CA VAL A 203 1.88 23.93 9.10
C VAL A 203 1.67 22.81 8.09
N TYR A 204 1.64 23.14 6.81
CA TYR A 204 1.51 22.16 5.71
C TYR A 204 2.84 21.81 5.03
N ASN A 205 3.97 22.19 5.61
CA ASN A 205 5.26 21.69 5.21
C ASN A 205 5.51 20.31 5.82
N ILE A 206 6.10 19.42 5.05
CA ILE A 206 6.49 18.09 5.50
C ILE A 206 7.98 17.92 5.21
N PRO A 207 8.82 18.40 6.13
CA PRO A 207 10.27 18.35 5.99
C PRO A 207 10.83 17.01 6.45
N PHE A 208 11.84 16.52 5.71
CA PHE A 208 12.69 15.42 6.11
C PHE A 208 14.14 15.87 6.06
N LEU A 209 14.93 15.47 7.04
CA LEU A 209 16.37 15.67 7.09
C LEU A 209 17.04 14.33 7.41
N PHE A 210 17.81 13.83 6.47
CA PHE A 210 18.54 12.56 6.59
C PHE A 210 20.04 12.85 6.69
N GLU A 211 20.71 12.26 7.65
CA GLU A 211 22.17 12.13 7.64
C GLU A 211 22.53 10.94 6.74
N LEU A 212 23.39 11.17 5.75
CA LEU A 212 23.75 10.18 4.74
C LEU A 212 25.06 9.49 5.12
N GLU A 213 25.21 8.25 4.70
CA GLU A 213 26.50 7.57 4.83
C GLU A 213 27.60 8.31 4.07
N SER A 214 28.83 8.26 4.58
CA SER A 214 29.99 8.91 3.97
C SER A 214 30.29 8.40 2.55
N SER A 215 29.91 7.16 2.25
CA SER A 215 30.05 6.50 0.95
C SER A 215 29.12 7.05 -0.15
N VAL A 216 28.07 7.80 0.20
CA VAL A 216 27.09 8.33 -0.76
C VAL A 216 27.76 9.30 -1.73
N ASP A 217 27.60 9.04 -3.03
CA ASP A 217 28.03 9.95 -4.10
C ASP A 217 26.98 11.04 -4.27
N VAL A 218 27.38 12.29 -4.01
CA VAL A 218 26.52 13.47 -4.00
C VAL A 218 25.95 13.77 -5.40
N GLN A 219 26.77 13.63 -6.46
CA GLN A 219 26.32 13.89 -7.81
C GLN A 219 25.32 12.83 -8.25
N LYS A 220 25.61 11.58 -7.98
CA LYS A 220 24.69 10.46 -8.27
C LYS A 220 23.36 10.61 -7.54
N LEU A 221 23.37 11.06 -6.27
CA LEU A 221 22.15 11.34 -5.52
C LEU A 221 21.37 12.53 -6.11
N SER A 222 22.05 13.61 -6.52
CA SER A 222 21.42 14.74 -7.20
C SER A 222 20.74 14.32 -8.51
N ASP A 223 21.42 13.47 -9.29
CA ASP A 223 20.85 12.92 -10.53
C ASP A 223 19.66 11.99 -10.25
N ALA A 224 19.72 11.19 -9.20
CA ALA A 224 18.62 10.31 -8.77
C ALA A 224 17.38 11.12 -8.37
N ILE A 225 17.54 12.18 -7.59
CA ILE A 225 16.43 13.08 -7.21
C ILE A 225 15.82 13.74 -8.45
N SER A 226 16.66 14.16 -9.39
CA SER A 226 16.18 14.75 -10.65
C SER A 226 15.40 13.75 -11.51
N GLN A 227 15.83 12.49 -11.54
CA GLN A 227 15.10 11.41 -12.22
C GLN A 227 13.77 11.08 -11.52
N MET A 228 13.75 11.04 -10.20
CA MET A 228 12.52 10.84 -9.42
C MET A 228 11.49 11.94 -9.75
N ILE A 229 11.90 13.21 -9.75
CA ILE A 229 11.00 14.32 -10.12
C ILE A 229 10.52 14.19 -11.57
N ALA A 230 11.35 13.73 -12.49
CA ALA A 230 10.93 13.51 -13.87
C ALA A 230 9.92 12.37 -14.01
N ALA A 231 9.98 11.36 -13.13
CA ALA A 231 9.00 10.28 -13.03
C ALA A 231 7.70 10.76 -12.37
N HIS A 232 7.77 11.67 -11.40
CA HIS A 232 6.63 12.24 -10.66
C HIS A 232 6.42 13.75 -10.94
N PRO A 233 6.06 14.13 -12.17
CA PRO A 233 5.97 15.55 -12.57
C PRO A 233 4.90 16.33 -11.80
N TYR A 234 3.97 15.66 -11.16
CA TYR A 234 2.96 16.29 -10.32
C TYR A 234 3.56 17.04 -9.12
N LEU A 235 4.75 16.66 -8.65
CA LEU A 235 5.48 17.40 -7.62
C LEU A 235 5.89 18.83 -8.04
N LEU A 236 5.91 19.10 -9.34
CA LEU A 236 6.17 20.44 -9.91
C LEU A 236 4.85 21.11 -10.32
N THR A 237 3.96 21.30 -9.38
CA THR A 237 2.64 21.90 -9.62
C THR A 237 2.57 23.30 -9.00
N LYS A 238 1.86 24.20 -9.67
CA LYS A 238 1.44 25.53 -9.14
C LYS A 238 -0.03 25.47 -8.77
N VAL A 239 -0.37 26.12 -7.66
CA VAL A 239 -1.76 26.22 -7.18
C VAL A 239 -2.08 27.70 -6.97
N TYR A 240 -3.15 28.18 -7.57
CA TYR A 240 -3.47 29.60 -7.57
C TYR A 240 -4.96 29.87 -7.78
N LEU A 241 -5.38 31.14 -7.60
CA LEU A 241 -6.69 31.61 -8.02
C LEU A 241 -6.60 32.05 -9.50
N SER A 242 -7.50 31.54 -10.33
CA SER A 242 -7.65 31.98 -11.71
C SER A 242 -8.23 33.39 -11.76
N ASP A 243 -8.22 34.00 -12.94
CA ASP A 243 -8.83 35.34 -13.16
C ASP A 243 -10.36 35.32 -12.89
N SER A 244 -11.01 34.15 -12.99
CA SER A 244 -12.42 33.97 -12.61
C SER A 244 -12.62 33.75 -11.12
N GLY A 245 -11.56 33.70 -10.30
CA GLY A 245 -11.62 33.44 -8.85
C GLY A 245 -11.75 31.96 -8.48
N GLU A 246 -11.55 31.05 -9.42
CA GLU A 246 -11.56 29.61 -9.14
C GLU A 246 -10.21 29.11 -8.64
N MET A 247 -10.23 28.22 -7.66
CA MET A 247 -9.03 27.55 -7.15
C MET A 247 -8.60 26.47 -8.13
N VAL A 248 -7.42 26.66 -8.74
CA VAL A 248 -6.92 25.83 -9.83
C VAL A 248 -5.47 25.43 -9.62
N GLN A 249 -5.04 24.42 -10.37
CA GLN A 249 -3.67 23.95 -10.41
C GLN A 249 -3.19 23.76 -11.85
N LYS A 250 -1.89 23.87 -12.06
CA LYS A 250 -1.28 23.60 -13.35
C LYS A 250 0.14 23.05 -13.21
N PRO A 251 0.61 22.25 -14.18
CA PRO A 251 2.00 21.80 -14.20
C PRO A 251 2.97 22.98 -14.31
N CYS A 252 4.13 22.82 -13.70
CA CYS A 252 5.26 23.72 -13.85
C CYS A 252 6.26 23.06 -14.81
N GLU A 253 6.59 23.72 -15.92
CA GLU A 253 7.47 23.16 -16.96
C GLU A 253 8.97 23.27 -16.64
N GLU A 254 9.34 23.92 -15.52
CA GLU A 254 10.72 24.11 -15.15
C GLU A 254 11.37 22.79 -14.67
N ALA A 255 12.55 22.46 -15.21
CA ALA A 255 13.34 21.35 -14.72
C ALA A 255 13.75 21.58 -13.26
N PHE A 256 13.75 20.51 -12.47
CA PHE A 256 14.18 20.53 -11.09
C PHE A 256 15.56 19.88 -10.96
N VAL A 257 16.46 20.59 -10.28
CA VAL A 257 17.76 20.07 -9.86
C VAL A 257 17.92 20.43 -8.37
N PRO A 258 18.23 19.46 -7.49
CA PRO A 258 18.46 19.76 -6.09
C PRO A 258 19.68 20.65 -5.90
N GLU A 259 19.63 21.54 -4.92
CA GLU A 259 20.75 22.37 -4.56
C GLU A 259 21.83 21.54 -3.85
N VAL A 260 23.10 21.69 -4.28
CA VAL A 260 24.24 21.08 -3.58
C VAL A 260 25.06 22.17 -2.91
N VAL A 261 25.09 22.16 -1.59
CA VAL A 261 25.71 23.20 -0.76
C VAL A 261 26.91 22.63 -0.02
N GLN A 262 28.10 23.21 -0.27
CA GLN A 262 29.30 22.97 0.54
C GLN A 262 29.28 23.95 1.72
N THR A 263 29.39 23.43 2.95
CA THR A 263 29.27 24.25 4.16
C THR A 263 30.14 23.68 5.28
N THR A 264 30.20 24.34 6.43
CA THR A 264 30.84 23.78 7.62
C THR A 264 29.76 23.20 8.58
N ASN A 265 30.18 22.32 9.49
CA ASN A 265 29.27 21.79 10.52
C ASN A 265 28.61 22.94 11.30
N GLU A 266 29.39 23.96 11.69
CA GLU A 266 28.86 25.11 12.44
C GLU A 266 27.84 25.91 11.63
N GLN A 267 28.10 26.13 10.35
CA GLN A 267 27.19 26.85 9.47
C GLN A 267 25.92 26.06 9.21
N PHE A 268 26.04 24.74 8.99
CA PHE A 268 24.91 23.88 8.77
C PHE A 268 23.98 23.85 10.00
N GLU A 269 24.56 23.71 11.22
CA GLU A 269 23.78 23.75 12.45
C GLU A 269 22.99 25.07 12.63
N LYS A 270 23.52 26.19 12.16
CA LYS A 270 22.84 27.50 12.22
C LYS A 270 21.73 27.62 11.17
N MET A 271 21.94 27.03 9.99
CA MET A 271 20.99 27.18 8.88
C MET A 271 19.88 26.10 8.85
N LYS A 272 20.07 24.96 9.51
CA LYS A 272 19.11 23.86 9.46
C LYS A 272 17.69 24.27 9.92
N ASP A 273 17.58 25.16 10.90
CA ASP A 273 16.30 25.65 11.41
C ASP A 273 15.59 26.57 10.43
N GLU A 274 16.35 27.17 9.46
CA GLU A 274 15.82 28.05 8.42
C GLU A 274 15.50 27.30 7.10
N LEU A 275 15.80 25.97 7.02
CA LEU A 275 15.50 25.16 5.83
C LEU A 275 13.99 25.05 5.60
N VAL A 276 13.23 24.92 6.69
CA VAL A 276 11.76 24.87 6.64
C VAL A 276 11.21 26.29 6.57
N ARG A 277 10.73 26.66 5.42
CA ARG A 277 10.19 28.01 5.14
C ARG A 277 8.86 27.91 4.41
N PRO A 278 7.97 28.91 4.50
CA PRO A 278 6.69 28.89 3.82
C PRO A 278 6.83 28.63 2.31
N PHE A 279 5.89 27.86 1.76
CA PHE A 279 5.74 27.72 0.34
C PHE A 279 4.83 28.83 -0.21
N LYS A 280 5.18 29.36 -1.38
CA LYS A 280 4.33 30.30 -2.10
C LYS A 280 3.59 29.53 -3.20
N LEU A 281 2.35 29.13 -2.91
CA LEU A 281 1.57 28.22 -3.76
C LEU A 281 1.46 28.70 -5.20
N GLU A 282 1.29 30.01 -5.39
CA GLU A 282 1.14 30.63 -6.72
C GLU A 282 2.43 30.66 -7.55
N LYS A 283 3.59 30.62 -6.90
CA LYS A 283 4.90 30.71 -7.60
C LYS A 283 5.41 29.37 -8.09
N GLY A 284 4.80 28.26 -7.68
CA GLY A 284 5.18 26.91 -8.03
C GLY A 284 6.35 26.37 -7.19
N ARG A 285 6.76 25.13 -7.51
CA ARG A 285 7.76 24.35 -6.74
C ARG A 285 7.34 24.17 -5.29
N LEU A 286 6.30 23.34 -5.11
CA LEU A 286 5.81 22.94 -3.79
C LEU A 286 6.59 21.75 -3.23
N PHE A 287 7.79 21.57 -3.74
CA PHE A 287 8.81 20.61 -3.31
C PHE A 287 10.17 21.30 -3.31
N ARG A 288 10.99 20.99 -2.33
CA ARG A 288 12.39 21.42 -2.22
C ARG A 288 13.25 20.22 -1.91
N ALA A 289 14.45 20.20 -2.44
CA ALA A 289 15.49 19.27 -2.04
C ALA A 289 16.85 19.99 -2.07
N GLY A 290 17.68 19.70 -1.06
CA GLY A 290 19.05 20.19 -0.98
C GLY A 290 19.96 19.13 -0.39
N ILE A 291 21.18 19.01 -0.93
CA ILE A 291 22.22 18.14 -0.41
C ILE A 291 23.28 19.03 0.21
N TYR A 292 23.53 18.84 1.49
CA TYR A 292 24.49 19.64 2.27
C TYR A 292 25.69 18.78 2.61
N VAL A 293 26.87 19.26 2.27
CA VAL A 293 28.14 18.57 2.50
C VAL A 293 28.98 19.40 3.45
N THR A 294 29.25 18.85 4.63
CA THR A 294 30.13 19.44 5.64
C THR A 294 31.51 18.80 5.60
N GLU A 295 32.38 19.11 6.55
CA GLU A 295 33.74 18.58 6.63
C GLU A 295 33.76 17.04 6.79
N ASP A 296 32.78 16.49 7.50
CA ASP A 296 32.76 15.06 7.89
C ASP A 296 31.39 14.38 7.65
N ARG A 297 30.34 15.14 7.25
CA ARG A 297 28.99 14.62 7.10
C ARG A 297 28.34 15.09 5.81
N LYS A 298 27.31 14.37 5.41
CA LYS A 298 26.44 14.71 4.29
C LYS A 298 25.00 14.62 4.74
N TYR A 299 24.16 15.53 4.27
CA TYR A 299 22.75 15.56 4.62
C TYR A 299 21.91 15.71 3.35
N LEU A 300 20.77 15.03 3.31
CA LEU A 300 19.70 15.27 2.37
C LEU A 300 18.55 15.95 3.12
N PHE A 301 18.20 17.15 2.71
CA PHE A 301 16.97 17.81 3.12
C PHE A 301 15.95 17.76 2.01
N THR A 302 14.71 17.39 2.33
CA THR A 302 13.56 17.50 1.45
C THR A 302 12.41 18.15 2.21
N ASP A 303 11.58 18.92 1.51
CA ASP A 303 10.41 19.56 2.08
C ASP A 303 9.29 19.56 1.04
N PHE A 304 8.14 18.99 1.41
CA PHE A 304 6.96 18.87 0.56
C PHE A 304 5.83 19.71 1.11
N HIS A 305 5.03 20.28 0.24
CA HIS A 305 3.76 20.86 0.66
C HIS A 305 2.66 19.81 0.64
N HIS A 306 1.93 19.67 1.74
CA HIS A 306 0.89 18.64 1.94
C HIS A 306 -0.27 18.69 0.92
N ILE A 307 -0.39 19.77 0.13
CA ILE A 307 -1.37 19.89 -0.96
C ILE A 307 -1.08 18.95 -2.13
N LEU A 308 0.17 18.48 -2.28
CA LEU A 308 0.60 17.60 -3.38
C LEU A 308 0.78 16.14 -2.97
N ALA A 309 1.14 15.88 -1.72
CA ALA A 309 1.55 14.56 -1.26
C ALA A 309 1.12 14.33 0.19
N ASP A 310 0.95 13.07 0.56
CA ASP A 310 0.59 12.61 1.90
C ASP A 310 1.56 11.52 2.39
N GLY A 311 1.30 10.93 3.56
CA GLY A 311 2.17 9.93 4.18
C GLY A 311 2.54 8.77 3.27
N ASN A 312 1.60 8.27 2.47
CA ASN A 312 1.86 7.13 1.57
C ASN A 312 2.71 7.52 0.36
N SER A 313 2.65 8.79 -0.06
CA SER A 313 3.42 9.30 -1.20
C SER A 313 4.93 9.33 -0.93
N TYR A 314 5.34 9.56 0.34
CA TYR A 314 6.76 9.71 0.68
C TYR A 314 7.53 8.41 0.58
N ASP A 315 6.93 7.29 0.95
CA ASP A 315 7.55 5.97 0.84
C ASP A 315 7.90 5.67 -0.64
N ILE A 316 6.96 5.95 -1.55
CA ILE A 316 7.16 5.78 -3.00
C ILE A 316 8.28 6.70 -3.50
N ILE A 317 8.27 7.98 -3.09
CA ILE A 317 9.25 8.97 -3.53
C ILE A 317 10.67 8.59 -3.07
N PHE A 318 10.83 8.19 -1.81
CA PHE A 318 12.14 7.79 -1.29
C PHE A 318 12.61 6.46 -1.87
N GLU A 319 11.73 5.49 -2.07
CA GLU A 319 12.06 4.23 -2.76
C GLU A 319 12.53 4.50 -4.20
N ASP A 320 11.87 5.40 -4.92
CA ASP A 320 12.26 5.75 -6.28
C ASP A 320 13.59 6.55 -6.33
N ILE A 321 13.90 7.36 -5.34
CA ILE A 321 15.23 7.97 -5.21
C ILE A 321 16.30 6.86 -5.04
N ASP A 322 16.07 5.88 -4.18
CA ASP A 322 16.99 4.77 -3.96
C ASP A 322 17.18 3.92 -5.23
N ARG A 323 16.10 3.57 -5.91
CA ARG A 323 16.13 2.83 -7.17
C ARG A 323 16.90 3.57 -8.26
N ALA A 324 16.64 4.86 -8.43
CA ALA A 324 17.38 5.72 -9.37
C ALA A 324 18.86 5.83 -8.98
N TYR A 325 19.16 5.95 -7.69
CA TYR A 325 20.54 5.97 -7.19
C TYR A 325 21.26 4.65 -7.47
N LEU A 326 20.59 3.52 -7.43
CA LEU A 326 21.12 2.20 -7.81
C LEU A 326 21.28 2.03 -9.32
N GLY A 327 20.75 2.94 -10.13
CA GLY A 327 20.87 2.96 -11.59
C GLY A 327 19.68 2.33 -12.30
N GLU A 328 18.57 2.13 -11.60
CA GLU A 328 17.33 1.70 -12.22
C GLU A 328 16.69 2.85 -13.00
N LYS A 329 16.06 2.55 -14.12
CA LYS A 329 15.28 3.51 -14.87
C LYS A 329 13.88 3.60 -14.29
N LEU A 330 13.50 4.78 -13.85
CA LEU A 330 12.14 5.03 -13.36
C LEU A 330 11.17 5.21 -14.54
N GLU A 331 9.98 4.67 -14.39
CA GLU A 331 8.88 4.91 -15.30
C GLU A 331 8.10 6.15 -14.86
N LYS A 332 7.61 6.90 -15.83
CA LYS A 332 6.79 8.09 -15.55
C LYS A 332 5.41 7.62 -15.09
N GLU A 333 4.89 8.21 -14.02
CA GLU A 333 3.53 7.95 -13.54
C GLU A 333 2.49 8.17 -14.64
N SER A 334 1.58 7.23 -14.78
CA SER A 334 0.51 7.25 -15.80
C SER A 334 -0.75 7.95 -15.31
N TYR A 335 -0.96 8.02 -14.00
CA TYR A 335 -2.09 8.65 -13.33
C TYR A 335 -1.56 9.61 -12.27
N THR A 336 -1.91 10.88 -12.39
CA THR A 336 -1.39 11.96 -11.58
C THR A 336 -2.46 12.57 -10.68
N GLY A 337 -2.09 13.46 -9.77
CA GLY A 337 -3.04 14.28 -9.02
C GLY A 337 -3.93 15.16 -9.92
N PHE A 338 -3.51 15.47 -11.15
CA PHE A 338 -4.37 16.14 -12.13
C PHE A 338 -5.52 15.24 -12.58
N ASP A 339 -5.24 13.96 -12.86
CA ASP A 339 -6.23 12.96 -13.26
C ASP A 339 -7.21 12.70 -12.11
N ALA A 340 -6.70 12.61 -10.87
CA ALA A 340 -7.52 12.47 -9.67
C ALA A 340 -8.50 13.65 -9.48
N ALA A 341 -8.04 14.88 -9.74
CA ALA A 341 -8.88 16.06 -9.65
C ALA A 341 -9.97 16.08 -10.73
N LEU A 342 -9.66 15.65 -11.95
CA LEU A 342 -10.65 15.51 -13.03
C LEU A 342 -11.64 14.37 -12.74
N ASP A 343 -11.19 13.28 -12.15
CA ASP A 343 -12.09 12.19 -11.76
C ASP A 343 -13.07 12.63 -10.66
N GLU A 344 -12.60 13.38 -9.67
CA GLU A 344 -13.48 13.94 -8.62
C GLU A 344 -14.48 14.93 -9.23
N GLU A 345 -14.02 15.84 -10.12
CA GLU A 345 -14.89 16.78 -10.82
C GLU A 345 -16.00 16.05 -11.61
N GLN A 346 -15.63 14.99 -12.32
CA GLN A 346 -16.57 14.19 -13.10
C GLN A 346 -17.55 13.44 -12.19
N GLN A 347 -17.07 12.84 -11.10
CA GLN A 347 -17.93 12.16 -10.12
C GLN A 347 -18.94 13.12 -9.47
N MET A 348 -18.54 14.37 -9.21
CA MET A 348 -19.44 15.41 -8.72
C MET A 348 -20.54 15.73 -9.76
N LYS A 349 -20.15 15.92 -11.05
CA LYS A 349 -21.10 16.18 -12.14
C LYS A 349 -22.09 15.02 -12.32
N GLU A 350 -21.66 13.80 -12.16
CA GLU A 350 -22.49 12.58 -12.21
C GLU A 350 -23.38 12.41 -10.97
N GLY A 351 -23.22 13.25 -9.96
CA GLY A 351 -24.02 13.24 -8.75
C GLY A 351 -23.74 12.07 -7.79
N LYS A 352 -22.56 11.48 -7.87
CA LYS A 352 -22.13 10.37 -7.00
C LYS A 352 -22.29 10.69 -5.51
N TYR A 353 -22.04 11.93 -5.12
CA TYR A 353 -22.10 12.37 -3.73
C TYR A 353 -23.48 12.80 -3.24
N LYS A 354 -24.49 12.92 -4.12
CA LYS A 354 -25.84 13.37 -3.75
C LYS A 354 -26.53 12.53 -2.66
N LYS A 355 -26.21 11.23 -2.59
CA LYS A 355 -26.75 10.36 -1.55
C LYS A 355 -26.10 10.64 -0.20
N ALA A 356 -24.80 10.86 -0.17
CA ALA A 356 -24.06 11.22 1.02
C ALA A 356 -24.46 12.62 1.52
N GLU A 357 -24.57 13.58 0.59
CA GLU A 357 -25.05 14.94 0.88
C GLU A 357 -26.41 14.90 1.61
N LYS A 358 -27.40 14.25 1.01
CA LYS A 358 -28.73 14.08 1.64
C LYS A 358 -28.69 13.40 3.01
N TYR A 359 -27.80 12.42 3.17
CA TYR A 359 -27.64 11.73 4.45
C TYR A 359 -27.08 12.69 5.52
N TYR A 360 -26.02 13.41 5.21
CA TYR A 360 -25.44 14.37 6.15
C TYR A 360 -26.37 15.56 6.41
N ASP A 361 -27.05 16.08 5.39
CA ASP A 361 -28.06 17.13 5.57
C ASP A 361 -29.13 16.69 6.58
N SER A 362 -29.59 15.42 6.47
CA SER A 362 -30.59 14.89 7.40
C SER A 362 -30.09 14.72 8.85
N ILE A 363 -28.77 14.46 9.03
CA ILE A 363 -28.15 14.36 10.35
C ILE A 363 -27.99 15.73 10.98
N PHE A 364 -27.60 16.72 10.19
CA PHE A 364 -27.31 18.07 10.68
C PHE A 364 -28.52 19.02 10.61
N GLU A 365 -29.69 18.54 10.15
CA GLU A 365 -30.91 19.32 10.10
C GLU A 365 -31.30 19.79 11.51
N GLY A 366 -31.36 21.11 11.70
CA GLY A 366 -31.71 21.73 12.99
C GLY A 366 -30.59 21.73 14.04
N ILE A 367 -29.38 21.28 13.70
CA ILE A 367 -28.21 21.38 14.57
C ILE A 367 -27.56 22.75 14.33
N GLU A 368 -27.56 23.61 15.33
CA GLU A 368 -26.72 24.80 15.33
C GLU A 368 -25.27 24.36 15.54
N THR A 369 -24.41 24.66 14.56
CA THR A 369 -22.96 24.37 14.68
C THR A 369 -22.36 25.37 15.67
N GLU A 370 -22.15 24.91 16.89
CA GLU A 370 -21.31 25.67 17.82
C GLU A 370 -19.85 25.52 17.37
N SER A 371 -19.14 26.64 17.27
CA SER A 371 -17.67 26.59 17.14
C SER A 371 -17.11 25.96 18.40
N LEU A 372 -16.13 25.05 18.25
CA LEU A 372 -15.36 24.57 19.40
C LEU A 372 -14.90 25.79 20.20
N PRO A 373 -15.08 25.78 21.55
CA PRO A 373 -14.59 26.87 22.37
C PRO A 373 -13.12 27.09 22.08
N LEU A 374 -12.73 28.32 21.81
CA LEU A 374 -11.31 28.66 21.65
C LEU A 374 -10.59 28.14 22.90
N PRO A 375 -9.47 27.43 22.75
CA PRO A 375 -8.73 26.96 23.90
C PRO A 375 -8.38 28.15 24.78
N ASP A 376 -8.57 28.03 26.09
CA ASP A 376 -8.21 29.03 27.11
C ASP A 376 -6.70 29.33 27.18
N CYS A 377 -5.97 29.01 26.13
CA CYS A 377 -4.56 29.31 25.97
C CYS A 377 -4.38 30.75 25.49
N SER A 378 -4.61 31.69 26.39
CA SER A 378 -4.17 33.06 26.17
C SER A 378 -2.64 33.10 26.15
N GLY A 379 -2.06 33.27 24.98
CA GLY A 379 -0.78 33.93 24.85
C GLY A 379 0.49 33.08 24.70
N LYS A 380 0.45 31.85 24.22
CA LYS A 380 1.67 31.18 23.72
C LYS A 380 1.43 30.66 22.33
N THR A 381 2.22 31.15 21.37
CA THR A 381 2.45 30.45 20.10
C THR A 381 2.87 29.03 20.44
N PRO A 382 2.27 27.98 19.80
CA PRO A 382 2.70 26.62 20.02
C PRO A 382 4.18 26.49 19.64
N GLU A 383 5.01 26.15 20.63
CA GLU A 383 6.40 25.81 20.38
C GLU A 383 6.43 24.49 19.58
N ARG A 384 7.20 24.47 18.50
CA ARG A 384 7.44 23.24 17.75
C ARG A 384 8.15 22.23 18.65
N GLY A 385 7.50 21.09 18.90
CA GLY A 385 8.15 19.94 19.51
C GLY A 385 8.79 19.08 18.42
N TYR A 386 10.05 18.74 18.59
CA TYR A 386 10.72 17.73 17.76
C TYR A 386 10.53 16.37 18.43
N LEU A 387 9.99 15.40 17.69
CA LEU A 387 10.05 13.99 18.05
C LEU A 387 11.23 13.37 17.29
N SER A 388 12.27 12.96 18.00
CA SER A 388 13.29 12.05 17.49
C SER A 388 12.79 10.62 17.68
N MET A 389 12.64 9.85 16.62
CA MET A 389 12.49 8.39 16.66
C MET A 389 13.85 7.72 16.58
#